data_5b21ed84c278f75fd8c77eb21c0598b7
#
_entry.id   5b21ed84c278f75fd8c77eb21c0598b7
#
_cell.length_a   1.000
_cell.length_b   1.000
_cell.length_c   1.000
_cell.angle_alpha   90.00
_cell.angle_beta   90.00
_cell.angle_gamma   90.00
#
_symmetry.space_group_name_H-M   'P 1'
#
loop_
_entity.id
_entity.type
_entity.pdbx_description
1 polymer ?
#
loop_
_entity_poly.entity_id
_entity_poly.type
_entity_poly.pdbx_seq_one_letter_code
_entity_poly.pdbx_strand_id
1 'polypeptide(L)'
;MEKISLNLKDKVNLELEKELQISLQNKEFCNLVKRLKLPKKEVLYNNTKLMDTVEELENCKNCKGLSMCKNKVLGHVLYPSYDETLKFIYSPCKYQKELIEKEKNKRNKINEISNARMKDIDIYDKNRMEVIKWLKQFFDNYEKVNTLKGLYLHGNFGCGKT
;
A
#
# COMPACT_ATOMS: atom_id res chain seq x y z
N MET A 1 14.84 44.79 0.64
CA MET A 1 13.99 43.56 0.64
C MET A 1 14.57 42.39 1.50
N GLU A 2 15.88 42.30 1.73
CA GLU A 2 16.49 41.21 2.53
C GLU A 2 16.13 41.17 4.02
N LYS A 3 15.93 42.30 4.65
CA LYS A 3 15.62 42.39 6.11
C LYS A 3 14.23 41.79 6.49
N ILE A 4 13.26 41.78 5.58
CA ILE A 4 11.91 41.26 5.84
C ILE A 4 11.90 39.72 5.80
N SER A 5 12.71 39.11 4.94
CA SER A 5 12.78 37.64 4.80
C SER A 5 13.49 36.95 5.97
N LEU A 6 14.51 37.60 6.55
CA LEU A 6 15.22 37.11 7.75
C LEU A 6 14.28 37.09 8.98
N ASN A 7 13.51 38.16 9.16
CA ASN A 7 12.63 38.30 10.33
C ASN A 7 11.44 37.31 10.31
N LEU A 8 11.00 36.87 9.13
CA LEU A 8 9.97 35.86 8.98
C LEU A 8 10.50 34.44 9.26
N LYS A 9 11.69 34.10 8.77
CA LYS A 9 12.34 32.80 9.04
C LYS A 9 12.60 32.58 10.52
N ASP A 10 13.06 33.62 11.20
CA ASP A 10 13.36 33.55 12.65
C ASP A 10 12.07 33.36 13.47
N LYS A 11 10.99 34.04 13.11
CA LYS A 11 9.69 33.86 13.77
C LYS A 11 9.11 32.45 13.54
N VAL A 12 9.15 31.94 12.32
CA VAL A 12 8.67 30.57 12.00
C VAL A 12 9.51 29.53 12.76
N ASN A 13 10.82 29.67 12.82
CA ASN A 13 11.66 28.75 13.56
C ASN A 13 11.36 28.77 15.07
N LEU A 14 11.07 29.94 15.62
CA LEU A 14 10.72 30.09 17.04
C LEU A 14 9.38 29.43 17.37
N GLU A 15 8.40 29.51 16.48
CA GLU A 15 7.11 28.83 16.63
C GLU A 15 7.26 27.31 16.55
N LEU A 16 8.00 26.80 15.56
CA LEU A 16 8.29 25.38 15.43
C LEU A 16 9.04 24.82 16.66
N GLU A 17 9.97 25.57 17.21
CA GLU A 17 10.66 25.17 18.43
C GLU A 17 9.73 25.11 19.64
N LYS A 18 8.78 26.03 19.78
CA LYS A 18 7.78 26.01 20.85
C LYS A 18 6.86 24.78 20.72
N GLU A 19 6.37 24.51 19.51
CA GLU A 19 5.56 23.32 19.25
C GLU A 19 6.33 22.03 19.55
N LEU A 20 7.59 21.98 19.17
CA LEU A 20 8.45 20.84 19.48
C LEU A 20 8.62 20.63 20.98
N GLN A 21 8.79 21.69 21.76
CA GLN A 21 8.89 21.59 23.23
C GLN A 21 7.62 20.98 23.84
N ILE A 22 6.45 21.32 23.31
CA ILE A 22 5.18 20.72 23.73
C ILE A 22 5.14 19.22 23.37
N SER A 23 5.51 18.86 22.15
CA SER A 23 5.52 17.47 21.70
C SER A 23 6.53 16.60 22.47
N LEU A 24 7.65 17.15 22.89
CA LEU A 24 8.64 16.46 23.72
C LEU A 24 8.15 16.09 25.13
N GLN A 25 7.05 16.66 25.59
CA GLN A 25 6.40 16.24 26.85
C GLN A 25 5.65 14.91 26.67
N ASN A 26 5.31 14.52 25.43
CA ASN A 26 4.66 13.25 25.13
C ASN A 26 5.71 12.13 25.10
N LYS A 27 5.56 11.15 26.00
CA LYS A 27 6.46 10.00 26.13
C LYS A 27 6.50 9.13 24.86
N GLU A 28 5.34 8.91 24.24
CA GLU A 28 5.25 8.09 23.02
C GLU A 28 5.91 8.76 21.82
N PHE A 29 5.78 10.09 21.74
CA PHE A 29 6.51 10.89 20.74
C PHE A 29 8.03 10.74 20.92
N CYS A 30 8.53 10.89 22.13
CA CYS A 30 9.95 10.72 22.42
C CYS A 30 10.44 9.29 22.08
N ASN A 31 9.64 8.27 22.38
CA ASN A 31 9.95 6.88 22.05
C ASN A 31 10.01 6.67 20.53
N LEU A 32 9.07 7.25 19.78
CA LEU A 32 9.03 7.19 18.32
C LEU A 32 10.28 7.83 17.70
N VAL A 33 10.63 9.05 18.12
CA VAL A 33 11.82 9.78 17.65
C VAL A 33 13.11 9.00 17.93
N LYS A 34 13.25 8.46 19.15
CA LYS A 34 14.42 7.64 19.54
C LYS A 34 14.52 6.36 18.73
N ARG A 35 13.41 5.64 18.53
CA ARG A 35 13.36 4.40 17.75
C ARG A 35 13.80 4.60 16.31
N LEU A 36 13.40 5.70 15.69
CA LEU A 36 13.75 6.06 14.32
C LEU A 36 15.11 6.75 14.21
N LYS A 37 15.74 7.10 15.34
CA LYS A 37 17.01 7.83 15.39
C LYS A 37 16.98 9.13 14.56
N LEU A 38 15.87 9.87 14.64
CA LEU A 38 15.67 11.07 13.83
C LEU A 38 16.60 12.21 14.25
N PRO A 39 17.24 12.90 13.29
CA PRO A 39 17.98 14.10 13.57
C PRO A 39 17.03 15.24 13.99
N LYS A 40 17.50 16.16 14.85
CA LYS A 40 16.70 17.27 15.38
C LYS A 40 16.00 18.08 14.29
N LYS A 41 16.65 18.28 13.16
CA LYS A 41 16.10 19.01 12.01
C LYS A 41 14.85 18.31 11.45
N GLU A 42 14.89 17.00 11.24
CA GLU A 42 13.75 16.24 10.74
C GLU A 42 12.57 16.24 11.72
N VAL A 43 12.87 16.14 13.01
CA VAL A 43 11.85 16.21 14.06
C VAL A 43 11.18 17.58 14.08
N LEU A 44 11.95 18.67 13.97
CA LEU A 44 11.45 20.04 13.99
C LEU A 44 10.47 20.30 12.84
N TYR A 45 10.86 19.96 11.60
CA TYR A 45 10.03 20.23 10.42
C TYR A 45 8.87 19.27 10.23
N ASN A 46 8.92 18.10 10.84
CA ASN A 46 7.87 17.08 10.72
C ASN A 46 7.13 16.83 12.03
N ASN A 47 7.23 17.74 12.98
CA ASN A 47 6.67 17.60 14.32
C ASN A 47 5.19 17.22 14.29
N THR A 48 4.36 17.94 13.56
CA THR A 48 2.92 17.71 13.45
C THR A 48 2.60 16.31 12.91
N LYS A 49 3.29 15.88 11.84
CA LYS A 49 3.07 14.53 11.27
C LYS A 49 3.53 13.41 12.20
N LEU A 50 4.58 13.64 12.97
CA LEU A 50 5.03 12.69 13.99
C LEU A 50 4.03 12.60 15.14
N MET A 51 3.45 13.73 15.57
CA MET A 51 2.36 13.75 16.55
C MET A 51 1.11 13.06 16.01
N ASP A 52 0.71 13.32 14.76
CA ASP A 52 -0.38 12.59 14.09
C ASP A 52 -0.16 11.09 14.14
N THR A 53 1.08 10.64 13.89
CA THR A 53 1.43 9.21 13.99
C THR A 53 1.21 8.65 15.39
N VAL A 54 1.63 9.40 16.42
CA VAL A 54 1.45 8.98 17.82
C VAL A 54 -0.04 8.88 18.15
N GLU A 55 -0.84 9.88 17.78
CA GLU A 55 -2.28 9.90 18.00
C GLU A 55 -2.98 8.73 17.30
N GLU A 56 -2.65 8.47 16.02
CA GLU A 56 -3.23 7.34 15.28
C GLU A 56 -2.85 5.99 15.89
N LEU A 57 -1.62 5.82 16.37
CA LEU A 57 -1.19 4.62 17.07
C LEU A 57 -1.93 4.44 18.41
N GLU A 58 -2.16 5.51 19.14
CA GLU A 58 -2.95 5.48 20.39
C GLU A 58 -4.41 5.13 20.13
N ASN A 59 -5.02 5.71 19.10
CA ASN A 59 -6.37 5.35 18.66
C ASN A 59 -6.50 3.86 18.35
N CYS A 60 -5.44 3.27 17.79
CA CYS A 60 -5.43 1.84 17.44
C CYS A 60 -5.25 0.91 18.64
N LYS A 61 -4.65 1.34 19.75
CA LYS A 61 -4.47 0.50 20.96
C LYS A 61 -5.81 -0.05 21.47
N ASN A 62 -6.86 0.77 21.46
CA ASN A 62 -8.19 0.43 21.98
C ASN A 62 -9.25 0.27 20.88
N CYS A 63 -8.86 0.21 19.61
CA CYS A 63 -9.78 0.08 18.49
C CYS A 63 -10.45 -1.29 18.47
N LYS A 64 -11.78 -1.32 18.35
CA LYS A 64 -12.61 -2.55 18.32
C LYS A 64 -13.04 -2.94 16.90
N GLY A 65 -12.72 -2.15 15.88
CA GLY A 65 -13.11 -2.43 14.49
C GLY A 65 -13.11 -1.19 13.60
N LEU A 66 -13.32 -1.39 12.30
CA LEU A 66 -13.29 -0.31 11.30
C LEU A 66 -14.39 0.74 11.55
N SER A 67 -15.57 0.33 11.99
CA SER A 67 -16.68 1.25 12.30
C SER A 67 -16.37 2.24 13.44
N MET A 68 -15.39 1.93 14.28
CA MET A 68 -14.94 2.76 15.40
C MET A 68 -13.57 3.40 15.14
N CYS A 69 -13.08 3.38 13.91
CA CYS A 69 -11.80 3.96 13.55
C CYS A 69 -11.85 5.48 13.68
N LYS A 70 -10.89 6.04 14.43
CA LYS A 70 -10.76 7.49 14.67
C LYS A 70 -9.59 8.10 13.87
N ASN A 71 -8.84 7.28 13.13
CA ASN A 71 -7.70 7.76 12.35
C ASN A 71 -8.17 8.59 11.14
N LYS A 72 -7.30 9.47 10.66
CA LYS A 72 -7.57 10.35 9.50
C LYS A 72 -7.95 9.57 8.25
N VAL A 73 -7.32 8.41 8.05
CA VAL A 73 -7.66 7.48 6.97
C VAL A 73 -8.25 6.21 7.58
N LEU A 74 -9.51 5.94 7.26
CA LEU A 74 -10.24 4.80 7.80
C LEU A 74 -9.47 3.49 7.58
N GLY A 75 -9.24 2.74 8.66
CA GLY A 75 -8.57 1.46 8.61
C GLY A 75 -7.07 1.50 8.30
N HIS A 76 -6.45 2.69 8.31
CA HIS A 76 -5.02 2.86 8.08
C HIS A 76 -4.35 3.58 9.25
N VAL A 77 -3.05 3.42 9.33
CA VAL A 77 -2.20 4.10 10.31
C VAL A 77 -1.03 4.73 9.58
N LEU A 78 -0.69 5.93 9.94
CA LEU A 78 0.46 6.65 9.42
C LEU A 78 1.73 6.10 10.06
N TYR A 79 2.62 5.50 9.26
CA TYR A 79 3.92 5.00 9.73
C TYR A 79 5.04 5.83 9.15
N PRO A 80 5.89 6.44 10.02
CA PRO A 80 7.11 7.08 9.59
C PRO A 80 8.20 6.04 9.35
N SER A 81 8.98 6.23 8.32
CA SER A 81 10.22 5.52 8.05
C SER A 81 11.32 6.52 7.75
N TYR A 82 12.51 6.28 8.27
CA TYR A 82 13.68 7.12 8.07
C TYR A 82 14.83 6.28 7.52
N ASP A 83 15.29 6.66 6.35
CA ASP A 83 16.50 6.14 5.73
C ASP A 83 17.45 7.33 5.51
N GLU A 84 17.48 7.95 4.36
CA GLU A 84 18.15 9.23 4.15
C GLU A 84 17.20 10.42 4.39
N THR A 85 15.91 10.22 4.19
CA THR A 85 14.84 11.21 4.37
C THR A 85 13.68 10.61 5.16
N LEU A 86 12.96 11.45 5.91
CA LEU A 86 11.77 11.04 6.65
C LEU A 86 10.57 10.95 5.70
N LYS A 87 10.01 9.76 5.59
CA LYS A 87 8.84 9.44 4.77
C LYS A 87 7.69 8.97 5.65
N PHE A 88 6.46 9.29 5.24
CA PHE A 88 5.25 8.87 5.93
C PHE A 88 4.38 8.06 4.98
N ILE A 89 4.00 6.85 5.38
CA ILE A 89 3.23 5.92 4.55
C ILE A 89 2.04 5.43 5.35
N TYR A 90 0.83 5.55 4.78
CA TYR A 90 -0.34 4.92 5.33
C TYR A 90 -0.32 3.41 5.09
N SER A 91 -0.38 2.65 6.16
CA SER A 91 -0.43 1.19 6.10
C SER A 91 -1.76 0.67 6.66
N PRO A 92 -2.39 -0.34 6.04
CA PRO A 92 -3.64 -0.89 6.51
C PRO A 92 -3.48 -1.52 7.89
N CYS A 93 -4.41 -1.22 8.81
CA CYS A 93 -4.47 -1.81 10.14
C CYS A 93 -4.90 -3.29 10.07
N LYS A 94 -4.88 -4.00 11.21
CA LYS A 94 -5.27 -5.41 11.29
C LYS A 94 -6.66 -5.68 10.72
N TYR A 95 -7.66 -4.86 11.04
CA TYR A 95 -9.04 -5.04 10.57
C TYR A 95 -9.17 -4.78 9.06
N GLN A 96 -8.45 -3.81 8.53
CA GLN A 96 -8.43 -3.54 7.09
C GLN A 96 -7.73 -4.66 6.32
N LYS A 97 -6.64 -5.21 6.86
CA LYS A 97 -5.95 -6.37 6.28
C LYS A 97 -6.86 -7.59 6.20
N GLU A 98 -7.59 -7.88 7.28
CA GLU A 98 -8.57 -8.98 7.31
C GLU A 98 -9.69 -8.79 6.28
N LEU A 99 -10.17 -7.54 6.10
CA LEU A 99 -11.18 -7.23 5.08
C LEU A 99 -10.64 -7.47 3.67
N ILE A 100 -9.45 -6.95 3.37
CA ILE A 100 -8.78 -7.14 2.08
C ILE A 100 -8.57 -8.63 1.79
N GLU A 101 -8.16 -9.39 2.79
CA GLU A 101 -7.94 -10.84 2.66
C GLU A 101 -9.25 -11.60 2.41
N LYS A 102 -10.32 -11.27 3.15
CA LYS A 102 -11.65 -11.81 2.91
C LYS A 102 -12.17 -11.52 1.50
N GLU A 103 -11.93 -10.32 1.00
CA GLU A 103 -12.31 -9.95 -0.37
C GLU A 103 -11.48 -10.69 -1.42
N LYS A 104 -10.18 -10.84 -1.21
CA LYS A 104 -9.31 -11.66 -2.06
C LYS A 104 -9.80 -13.12 -2.11
N ASN A 105 -10.12 -13.68 -0.94
CA ASN A 105 -10.61 -15.05 -0.85
C ASN A 105 -11.99 -15.23 -1.50
N LYS A 106 -12.87 -14.23 -1.41
CA LYS A 106 -14.14 -14.23 -2.16
C LYS A 106 -13.90 -14.20 -3.67
N ARG A 107 -13.00 -13.33 -4.15
CA ARG A 107 -12.63 -13.26 -5.57
C ARG A 107 -12.01 -14.58 -6.06
N ASN A 108 -11.14 -15.19 -5.24
CA ASN A 108 -10.54 -16.48 -5.57
C ASN A 108 -11.56 -17.64 -5.60
N LYS A 109 -12.62 -17.60 -4.77
CA LYS A 109 -13.71 -18.57 -4.81
C LYS A 109 -14.64 -18.37 -6.03
N ILE A 110 -14.81 -17.14 -6.49
CA ILE A 110 -15.56 -16.83 -7.72
C ILE A 110 -14.76 -17.24 -8.97
N ASN A 111 -13.45 -17.34 -8.86
CA ASN A 111 -12.61 -17.86 -9.94
C ASN A 111 -12.62 -19.40 -9.93
N GLU A 112 -13.73 -20.01 -10.41
CA GLU A 112 -13.74 -21.41 -10.88
C GLU A 112 -12.61 -21.70 -11.87
N ILE A 113 -12.15 -20.63 -12.53
CA ILE A 113 -11.00 -20.59 -13.43
C ILE A 113 -9.67 -20.95 -12.74
N SER A 114 -9.52 -20.74 -11.43
CA SER A 114 -8.28 -21.07 -10.71
C SER A 114 -7.95 -22.57 -10.74
N ASN A 115 -8.95 -23.40 -10.97
CA ASN A 115 -8.83 -24.85 -11.10
C ASN A 115 -8.89 -25.34 -12.54
N ALA A 116 -9.13 -24.45 -13.51
CA ALA A 116 -9.18 -24.80 -14.93
C ALA A 116 -7.79 -25.27 -15.40
N ARG A 117 -7.74 -26.39 -16.06
CA ARG A 117 -6.52 -27.01 -16.59
C ARG A 117 -6.67 -27.25 -18.09
N MET A 118 -5.54 -27.34 -18.79
CA MET A 118 -5.54 -27.65 -20.22
C MET A 118 -6.34 -28.94 -20.59
N LYS A 119 -6.41 -29.91 -19.69
CA LYS A 119 -7.22 -31.13 -19.87
C LYS A 119 -8.72 -30.87 -19.86
N ASP A 120 -9.18 -29.76 -19.31
CA ASP A 120 -10.60 -29.43 -19.18
C ASP A 120 -11.11 -28.65 -20.40
N ILE A 121 -10.21 -28.36 -21.37
CA ILE A 121 -10.59 -27.70 -22.62
C ILE A 121 -11.36 -28.70 -23.50
N ASP A 122 -12.54 -28.25 -23.95
CA ASP A 122 -13.31 -29.00 -24.94
C ASP A 122 -12.56 -29.05 -26.28
N ILE A 123 -11.98 -30.23 -26.56
CA ILE A 123 -11.19 -30.49 -27.77
C ILE A 123 -12.05 -30.84 -28.99
N TYR A 124 -13.37 -31.05 -28.83
CA TYR A 124 -14.26 -31.39 -29.92
C TYR A 124 -14.75 -30.16 -30.69
N ASP A 125 -14.60 -28.98 -30.13
CA ASP A 125 -14.93 -27.74 -30.85
C ASP A 125 -13.80 -27.40 -31.85
N LYS A 126 -14.12 -27.60 -33.14
CA LYS A 126 -13.19 -27.36 -34.25
C LYS A 126 -12.65 -25.94 -34.28
N ASN A 127 -13.42 -24.95 -33.83
CA ASN A 127 -13.02 -23.56 -33.81
C ASN A 127 -11.94 -23.28 -32.77
N ARG A 128 -11.78 -24.14 -31.77
CA ARG A 128 -10.76 -24.00 -30.70
C ARG A 128 -9.46 -24.72 -31.05
N MET A 129 -9.44 -25.58 -32.04
CA MET A 129 -8.26 -26.41 -32.36
C MET A 129 -7.02 -25.59 -32.70
N GLU A 130 -7.17 -24.48 -33.41
CA GLU A 130 -6.04 -23.61 -33.75
C GLU A 130 -5.46 -22.92 -32.50
N VAL A 131 -6.34 -22.44 -31.61
CA VAL A 131 -5.92 -21.82 -30.35
C VAL A 131 -5.22 -22.84 -29.45
N ILE A 132 -5.74 -24.05 -29.36
CA ILE A 132 -5.15 -25.16 -28.58
C ILE A 132 -3.76 -25.52 -29.11
N LYS A 133 -3.60 -25.63 -30.43
CA LYS A 133 -2.30 -25.87 -31.07
C LYS A 133 -1.32 -24.77 -30.75
N TRP A 134 -1.75 -23.51 -30.85
CA TRP A 134 -0.90 -22.36 -30.55
C TRP A 134 -0.49 -22.36 -29.08
N LEU A 135 -1.40 -22.57 -28.13
CA LEU A 135 -1.11 -22.65 -26.71
C LEU A 135 -0.08 -23.76 -26.41
N LYS A 136 -0.24 -24.94 -27.02
CA LYS A 136 0.70 -26.05 -26.84
C LYS A 136 2.11 -25.64 -27.32
N GLN A 137 2.21 -25.07 -28.51
CA GLN A 137 3.49 -24.58 -29.04
C GLN A 137 4.09 -23.47 -28.16
N PHE A 138 3.27 -22.60 -27.63
CA PHE A 138 3.70 -21.55 -26.71
C PHE A 138 4.32 -22.14 -25.45
N PHE A 139 3.66 -23.11 -24.79
CA PHE A 139 4.19 -23.77 -23.62
C PHE A 139 5.49 -24.55 -23.90
N ASP A 140 5.56 -25.28 -24.99
CA ASP A 140 6.73 -26.08 -25.37
C ASP A 140 7.97 -25.20 -25.65
N ASN A 141 7.76 -23.95 -26.01
CA ASN A 141 8.84 -22.99 -26.35
C ASN A 141 9.04 -21.88 -25.33
N TYR A 142 8.21 -21.81 -24.28
CA TYR A 142 8.24 -20.69 -23.33
C TYR A 142 9.59 -20.44 -22.68
N GLU A 143 10.32 -21.50 -22.34
CA GLU A 143 11.67 -21.41 -21.75
C GLU A 143 12.80 -21.25 -22.78
N LYS A 144 12.50 -21.48 -24.06
CA LYS A 144 13.52 -21.57 -25.12
C LYS A 144 13.70 -20.29 -25.94
N VAL A 145 12.72 -19.39 -25.91
CA VAL A 145 12.69 -18.23 -26.81
C VAL A 145 12.37 -16.95 -26.02
N ASN A 146 13.33 -16.02 -25.96
CA ASN A 146 13.16 -14.74 -25.27
C ASN A 146 12.20 -13.74 -25.95
N THR A 147 11.61 -14.08 -27.10
CA THR A 147 10.75 -13.19 -27.89
C THR A 147 9.46 -13.86 -28.31
N LEU A 148 8.75 -14.49 -27.36
CA LEU A 148 7.44 -15.06 -27.64
C LEU A 148 6.40 -13.95 -27.77
N LYS A 149 5.67 -13.94 -28.92
CA LYS A 149 4.52 -13.05 -29.09
C LYS A 149 3.38 -13.53 -28.21
N GLY A 150 2.75 -12.59 -27.48
CA GLY A 150 1.57 -12.88 -26.69
C GLY A 150 0.36 -13.22 -27.57
N LEU A 151 -0.60 -13.99 -27.02
CA LEU A 151 -1.86 -14.28 -27.66
C LEU A 151 -2.93 -13.31 -27.16
N TYR A 152 -3.63 -12.65 -28.07
CA TYR A 152 -4.81 -11.86 -27.78
C TYR A 152 -6.06 -12.59 -28.27
N LEU A 153 -6.91 -13.01 -27.31
CA LEU A 153 -8.19 -13.67 -27.60
C LEU A 153 -9.33 -12.65 -27.58
N HIS A 154 -10.07 -12.55 -28.66
CA HIS A 154 -11.29 -11.74 -28.73
C HIS A 154 -12.48 -12.61 -29.13
N GLY A 155 -13.68 -12.19 -28.83
CA GLY A 155 -14.90 -12.91 -29.15
C GLY A 155 -16.08 -12.46 -28.30
N ASN A 156 -17.26 -13.01 -28.59
CA ASN A 156 -18.49 -12.67 -27.88
C ASN A 156 -18.45 -13.07 -26.39
N PHE A 157 -19.35 -12.49 -25.60
CA PHE A 157 -19.50 -12.83 -24.19
C PHE A 157 -19.84 -14.34 -24.04
N GLY A 158 -19.22 -15.02 -23.10
CA GLY A 158 -19.50 -16.42 -22.81
C GLY A 158 -18.86 -17.46 -23.77
N CYS A 159 -18.01 -17.05 -24.73
CA CYS A 159 -17.36 -17.98 -25.65
C CYS A 159 -16.13 -18.72 -25.06
N GLY A 160 -15.90 -18.66 -23.73
CA GLY A 160 -14.84 -19.42 -23.07
C GLY A 160 -13.43 -18.87 -23.27
N LYS A 161 -13.25 -17.53 -23.28
CA LYS A 161 -11.94 -16.89 -23.39
C LYS A 161 -11.12 -16.94 -22.08
N THR A 162 -11.76 -17.25 -20.98
CA THR A 162 -11.17 -17.33 -19.65
C THR A 162 -10.85 -18.75 -19.27
#